data_17e9bca637a27477cac496806cc2e5fa
#
_entry.id   17e9bca637a27477cac496806cc2e5fa
#
_cell.length_a   1.000
_cell.length_b   1.000
_cell.length_c   1.000
_cell.angle_alpha   90.00
_cell.angle_beta   90.00
_cell.angle_gamma   90.00
#
_symmetry.space_group_name_H-M   'P 1'
#
loop_
_entity.id
_entity.type
_entity.pdbx_description
1 polymer ?
#
loop_
_entity_poly.entity_id
_entity_poly.type
_entity_poly.pdbx_seq_one_letter_code
_entity_poly.pdbx_strand_id
1 'polypeptide(L)'
;MTLRTLSLAAALAAAAAAAALAPASAGAQSDKEQFFPVLVYRTGAYSPNGVPFADGYVDYLKLVNARGGINGVKVSYEECETGYATDKGVECYERLKGKNGGATVFQPLSTGITFALTEKAPGDKIPLITSGYGRADSADGNVFKWNFPLLGTYWVAADILVEHLAKIDGGFDKLKGKKIALVYHDSPYGKEPIPMLQELSKMYGFELQLLPVTSPGVEQKSTWLQIRQSRPDYIFLWGWGVMNSTALKEAVATGYPRDKMYGVWWAGAEPDVKDVGDGAKGYHALAMQHGAEPDAAVTKEILAKLYDKGQGTGPREQVGQVLYMRGVIAAMLGVEGVRRAQERYGKGKVMTGEQVRWGFENLALDQKKLDGLGFAKVMRPVSTSCADHMGSAWARIQTWDGTKWNFTSDWYQADESIIKPMVKTSADKYAHEKKIERRTPADCQT
;
A
#
# COMPACT_ATOMS: atom_id res chain seq x y z
N MET A 1 91.05 -13.22 -19.14
CA MET A 1 90.30 -12.68 -20.26
C MET A 1 89.07 -13.56 -20.44
N THR A 2 87.82 -13.20 -20.33
CA THR A 2 87.12 -11.91 -20.12
C THR A 2 85.74 -12.25 -19.69
N LEU A 3 85.29 -11.70 -18.57
CA LEU A 3 83.89 -11.58 -18.17
C LEU A 3 83.19 -10.67 -19.17
N ARG A 4 82.21 -11.13 -19.94
CA ARG A 4 81.24 -10.26 -20.64
C ARG A 4 80.26 -11.06 -21.52
N THR A 5 79.52 -12.02 -20.96
CA THR A 5 78.35 -12.60 -21.68
C THR A 5 77.30 -13.19 -20.77
N LEU A 6 77.06 -12.59 -19.62
CA LEU A 6 76.03 -13.11 -18.69
C LEU A 6 75.06 -11.99 -18.20
N SER A 7 74.87 -10.93 -18.95
CA SER A 7 74.03 -9.81 -18.51
C SER A 7 72.87 -9.47 -19.43
N LEU A 8 72.50 -10.25 -20.43
CA LEU A 8 71.35 -9.95 -21.32
C LEU A 8 70.17 -10.94 -21.27
N ALA A 9 70.28 -12.04 -20.50
CA ALA A 9 69.17 -13.00 -20.39
C ALA A 9 68.25 -12.77 -19.18
N ALA A 10 68.63 -11.93 -18.22
CA ALA A 10 67.84 -11.64 -17.02
C ALA A 10 66.87 -10.44 -17.17
N ALA A 11 66.96 -9.61 -18.22
CA ALA A 11 66.12 -8.45 -18.43
C ALA A 11 64.82 -8.68 -19.23
N LEU A 12 64.70 -9.83 -19.90
CA LEU A 12 63.51 -10.20 -20.68
C LEU A 12 62.47 -11.07 -19.91
N ALA A 13 62.84 -11.63 -18.78
CA ALA A 13 61.94 -12.42 -17.95
C ALA A 13 61.12 -11.59 -16.94
N ALA A 14 61.56 -10.34 -16.64
CA ALA A 14 60.86 -9.46 -15.73
C ALA A 14 59.74 -8.61 -16.39
N ALA A 15 59.70 -8.53 -17.73
CA ALA A 15 58.69 -7.74 -18.44
C ALA A 15 57.42 -8.57 -18.76
N ALA A 16 57.48 -9.92 -18.68
CA ALA A 16 56.31 -10.79 -18.96
C ALA A 16 55.46 -11.10 -17.71
N ALA A 17 55.93 -10.82 -16.50
CA ALA A 17 55.19 -11.05 -15.23
C ALA A 17 54.42 -9.84 -14.73
N ALA A 18 54.57 -8.65 -15.34
CA ALA A 18 53.90 -7.40 -14.94
C ALA A 18 52.56 -7.15 -15.70
N ALA A 19 52.23 -8.00 -16.72
CA ALA A 19 51.03 -7.82 -17.51
C ALA A 19 49.79 -8.61 -17.03
N ALA A 20 49.90 -9.39 -15.92
CA ALA A 20 48.81 -10.26 -15.43
C ALA A 20 48.13 -9.78 -14.14
N LEU A 21 48.44 -8.58 -13.66
CA LEU A 21 47.77 -7.94 -12.51
C LEU A 21 47.19 -6.57 -12.93
N ALA A 22 46.41 -6.56 -13.99
CA ALA A 22 45.44 -5.49 -14.13
C ALA A 22 44.35 -5.73 -13.06
N PRO A 23 44.19 -4.81 -12.08
CA PRO A 23 43.01 -4.93 -11.22
C PRO A 23 41.80 -4.86 -12.16
N ALA A 24 40.99 -5.93 -12.12
CA ALA A 24 39.63 -5.82 -12.65
C ALA A 24 39.08 -4.52 -12.06
N SER A 25 38.77 -3.56 -12.91
CA SER A 25 38.07 -2.35 -12.51
C SER A 25 36.76 -2.81 -11.89
N ALA A 26 36.76 -3.01 -10.58
CA ALA A 26 35.54 -2.98 -9.80
C ALA A 26 34.90 -1.65 -10.19
N GLY A 27 33.86 -1.72 -11.00
CA GLY A 27 33.11 -0.54 -11.41
C GLY A 27 32.84 0.25 -10.15
N ALA A 28 33.26 1.51 -10.11
CA ALA A 28 33.05 2.38 -8.97
C ALA A 28 31.55 2.31 -8.66
N GLN A 29 31.21 1.64 -7.57
CA GLN A 29 29.85 1.57 -7.06
C GLN A 29 29.47 3.01 -6.78
N SER A 30 28.45 3.49 -7.48
CA SER A 30 27.94 4.84 -7.30
C SER A 30 27.67 5.03 -5.80
N ASP A 31 28.33 6.01 -5.14
CA ASP A 31 28.07 6.38 -3.75
C ASP A 31 26.64 6.92 -3.53
N LYS A 32 25.84 6.98 -4.59
CA LYS A 32 24.46 7.43 -4.58
C LYS A 32 23.53 6.28 -4.23
N GLU A 33 22.65 6.51 -3.27
CA GLU A 33 21.64 5.58 -2.80
C GLU A 33 20.27 5.96 -3.38
N GLN A 34 19.40 4.98 -3.57
CA GLN A 34 18.00 5.22 -3.91
C GLN A 34 17.26 5.65 -2.64
N PHE A 35 16.80 6.90 -2.58
CA PHE A 35 16.21 7.46 -1.37
C PHE A 35 14.70 7.29 -1.31
N PHE A 36 14.21 6.66 -0.24
CA PHE A 36 12.80 6.47 0.07
C PHE A 36 12.40 7.33 1.28
N PRO A 37 11.72 8.46 1.11
CA PRO A 37 11.09 9.15 2.22
C PRO A 37 9.93 8.30 2.79
N VAL A 38 9.81 8.25 4.11
CA VAL A 38 8.80 7.44 4.81
C VAL A 38 7.96 8.35 5.70
N LEU A 39 6.74 8.66 5.27
CA LEU A 39 5.79 9.36 6.10
C LEU A 39 5.18 8.38 7.09
N VAL A 40 5.21 8.72 8.36
CA VAL A 40 4.75 7.86 9.45
C VAL A 40 3.82 8.61 10.40
N TYR A 41 3.08 7.87 11.22
CA TYR A 41 2.40 8.38 12.40
C TYR A 41 2.57 7.33 13.52
N ARG A 42 3.73 7.46 14.20
CA ARG A 42 4.11 6.60 15.33
C ARG A 42 3.54 7.09 16.65
N THR A 43 2.92 8.25 16.65
CA THR A 43 2.32 8.90 17.82
C THR A 43 0.86 9.28 17.58
N GLY A 44 0.10 9.52 18.68
CA GLY A 44 -1.28 9.94 18.60
C GLY A 44 -2.30 8.80 18.39
N ALA A 45 -3.53 9.18 18.11
CA ALA A 45 -4.69 8.27 18.06
C ALA A 45 -4.64 7.21 16.95
N TYR A 46 -3.81 7.42 15.94
CA TYR A 46 -3.67 6.50 14.79
C TYR A 46 -2.42 5.62 14.88
N SER A 47 -1.58 5.82 15.91
CA SER A 47 -0.34 5.05 16.10
C SER A 47 -0.55 3.54 16.26
N PRO A 48 -1.64 3.03 16.86
CA PRO A 48 -1.85 1.58 16.95
C PRO A 48 -1.81 0.87 15.59
N ASN A 49 -2.23 1.56 14.53
CA ASN A 49 -2.22 1.06 13.17
C ASN A 49 -1.00 1.57 12.37
N GLY A 50 -0.54 2.79 12.64
CA GLY A 50 0.60 3.40 11.95
C GLY A 50 1.95 2.76 12.27
N VAL A 51 2.18 2.40 13.52
CA VAL A 51 3.46 1.81 13.97
C VAL A 51 3.77 0.49 13.27
N PRO A 52 2.90 -0.54 13.31
CA PRO A 52 3.22 -1.82 12.65
C PRO A 52 3.38 -1.69 11.13
N PHE A 53 2.64 -0.78 10.48
CA PHE A 53 2.83 -0.50 9.06
C PHE A 53 4.23 0.08 8.79
N ALA A 54 4.64 1.10 9.57
CA ALA A 54 5.95 1.73 9.41
C ALA A 54 7.09 0.74 9.67
N ASP A 55 6.94 -0.13 10.67
CA ASP A 55 7.94 -1.16 10.97
C ASP A 55 8.12 -2.14 9.81
N GLY A 56 7.02 -2.64 9.24
CA GLY A 56 7.08 -3.54 8.09
C GLY A 56 7.67 -2.86 6.85
N TYR A 57 7.33 -1.59 6.62
CA TYR A 57 7.86 -0.82 5.50
C TYR A 57 9.39 -0.65 5.60
N VAL A 58 9.87 -0.22 6.75
CA VAL A 58 11.30 0.00 7.00
C VAL A 58 12.07 -1.32 6.99
N ASP A 59 11.53 -2.37 7.60
CA ASP A 59 12.18 -3.68 7.61
C ASP A 59 12.31 -4.27 6.21
N TYR A 60 11.35 -4.04 5.32
CA TYR A 60 11.52 -4.45 3.92
C TYR A 60 12.64 -3.68 3.21
N LEU A 61 12.78 -2.38 3.43
CA LEU A 61 13.89 -1.60 2.87
C LEU A 61 15.25 -2.10 3.41
N LYS A 62 15.33 -2.43 4.70
CA LYS A 62 16.52 -3.07 5.29
C LYS A 62 16.78 -4.45 4.67
N LEU A 63 15.73 -5.25 4.44
CA LEU A 63 15.84 -6.55 3.78
C LEU A 63 16.38 -6.41 2.36
N VAL A 64 15.94 -5.40 1.60
CA VAL A 64 16.47 -5.10 0.25
C VAL A 64 17.97 -4.85 0.31
N ASN A 65 18.45 -4.07 1.28
CA ASN A 65 19.90 -3.86 1.48
C ASN A 65 20.62 -5.15 1.87
N ALA A 66 20.03 -5.99 2.72
CA ALA A 66 20.58 -7.29 3.09
C ALA A 66 20.63 -8.30 1.92
N ARG A 67 19.81 -8.07 0.89
CA ARG A 67 19.83 -8.78 -0.40
C ARG A 67 20.78 -8.19 -1.42
N GLY A 68 21.52 -7.13 -1.09
CA GLY A 68 22.48 -6.44 -1.97
C GLY A 68 21.92 -5.24 -2.72
N GLY A 69 20.80 -4.68 -2.29
CA GLY A 69 20.18 -3.50 -2.88
C GLY A 69 19.29 -3.80 -4.11
N ILE A 70 18.88 -2.75 -4.80
CA ILE A 70 18.10 -2.84 -6.04
C ILE A 70 19.09 -2.93 -7.21
N ASN A 71 19.34 -4.14 -7.71
CA ASN A 71 20.38 -4.41 -8.72
C ASN A 71 21.74 -3.77 -8.35
N GLY A 72 22.15 -3.87 -7.08
CA GLY A 72 23.41 -3.32 -6.57
C GLY A 72 23.33 -1.89 -6.03
N VAL A 73 22.23 -1.17 -6.23
CA VAL A 73 22.02 0.17 -5.66
C VAL A 73 21.47 0.03 -4.24
N LYS A 74 22.15 0.59 -3.26
CA LYS A 74 21.66 0.64 -1.87
C LYS A 74 20.42 1.51 -1.76
N VAL A 75 19.61 1.22 -0.78
CA VAL A 75 18.42 2.00 -0.40
C VAL A 75 18.73 2.77 0.87
N SER A 76 18.44 4.06 0.88
CA SER A 76 18.37 4.88 2.08
C SER A 76 16.93 5.33 2.33
N TYR A 77 16.62 5.64 3.58
CA TYR A 77 15.30 6.13 3.97
C TYR A 77 15.41 7.13 5.13
N GLU A 78 14.39 7.96 5.25
CA GLU A 78 14.21 8.84 6.40
C GLU A 78 12.73 8.91 6.75
N GLU A 79 12.40 8.67 8.02
CA GLU A 79 11.05 8.81 8.54
C GLU A 79 10.71 10.29 8.84
N CYS A 80 9.48 10.67 8.58
CA CYS A 80 8.92 11.95 8.98
C CYS A 80 7.55 11.77 9.62
N GLU A 81 7.44 12.18 10.89
CA GLU A 81 6.22 12.05 11.69
C GLU A 81 5.15 13.04 11.24
N THR A 82 4.00 12.53 10.84
CA THR A 82 2.85 13.33 10.37
C THR A 82 1.73 13.44 11.41
N GLY A 83 1.69 12.55 12.39
CA GLY A 83 0.55 12.42 13.31
C GLY A 83 -0.78 12.21 12.60
N TYR A 84 -0.77 11.76 11.33
CA TYR A 84 -1.93 11.66 10.44
C TYR A 84 -2.55 13.03 10.06
N ALA A 85 -1.85 14.14 10.28
CA ALA A 85 -2.31 15.49 9.96
C ALA A 85 -1.85 15.90 8.54
N THR A 86 -2.78 16.49 7.78
CA THR A 86 -2.52 16.83 6.36
C THR A 86 -1.44 17.89 6.21
N ASP A 87 -1.46 18.93 7.02
CA ASP A 87 -0.46 20.00 7.04
C ASP A 87 0.95 19.48 7.33
N LYS A 88 1.09 18.65 8.35
CA LYS A 88 2.37 17.98 8.65
C LYS A 88 2.82 17.03 7.53
N GLY A 89 1.89 16.33 6.89
CA GLY A 89 2.20 15.50 5.73
C GLY A 89 2.78 16.30 4.56
N VAL A 90 2.22 17.49 4.29
CA VAL A 90 2.73 18.42 3.30
C VAL A 90 4.10 18.96 3.71
N GLU A 91 4.30 19.33 4.98
CA GLU A 91 5.60 19.76 5.50
C GLU A 91 6.67 18.65 5.34
N CYS A 92 6.36 17.41 5.71
CA CYS A 92 7.24 16.27 5.52
C CYS A 92 7.60 16.06 4.03
N TYR A 93 6.64 16.19 3.14
CA TYR A 93 6.86 16.11 1.71
C TYR A 93 7.85 17.17 1.23
N GLU A 94 7.59 18.45 1.53
CA GLU A 94 8.46 19.56 1.13
C GLU A 94 9.88 19.42 1.67
N ARG A 95 10.03 18.95 2.90
CA ARG A 95 11.34 18.73 3.54
C ARG A 95 12.13 17.59 2.89
N LEU A 96 11.45 16.52 2.46
CA LEU A 96 12.13 15.30 2.02
C LEU A 96 12.23 15.18 0.49
N LYS A 97 11.42 15.88 -0.29
CA LYS A 97 11.33 15.69 -1.75
C LYS A 97 12.65 15.85 -2.50
N GLY A 98 13.49 16.78 -2.07
CA GLY A 98 14.82 17.06 -2.69
C GLY A 98 16.01 16.44 -1.97
N LYS A 99 15.80 15.73 -0.84
CA LYS A 99 16.86 15.19 -0.02
C LYS A 99 17.57 14.01 -0.70
N ASN A 100 18.87 13.83 -0.42
CA ASN A 100 19.68 12.72 -0.91
C ASN A 100 19.64 12.52 -2.44
N GLY A 101 19.56 13.61 -3.19
CA GLY A 101 19.50 13.56 -4.66
C GLY A 101 18.09 13.43 -5.24
N GLY A 102 17.07 13.47 -4.41
CA GLY A 102 15.64 13.44 -4.77
C GLY A 102 14.90 12.20 -4.27
N ALA A 103 13.66 12.40 -3.89
CA ALA A 103 12.80 11.32 -3.45
C ALA A 103 12.46 10.36 -4.60
N THR A 104 12.51 9.07 -4.34
CA THR A 104 12.11 8.02 -5.28
C THR A 104 10.62 8.02 -5.53
N VAL A 105 9.87 8.02 -4.44
CA VAL A 105 8.41 7.88 -4.39
C VAL A 105 7.94 8.30 -3.00
N PHE A 106 6.74 8.84 -2.90
CA PHE A 106 6.09 9.01 -1.60
C PHE A 106 4.93 8.05 -1.43
N GLN A 107 4.77 7.56 -0.21
CA GLN A 107 3.57 6.90 0.27
C GLN A 107 2.96 7.77 1.37
N PRO A 108 1.92 8.56 1.05
CA PRO A 108 1.34 9.51 2.01
C PRO A 108 0.72 8.87 3.25
N LEU A 109 0.30 7.62 3.15
CA LEU A 109 -0.34 6.80 4.18
C LEU A 109 -1.56 7.50 4.84
N SER A 110 -2.16 8.42 4.10
CA SER A 110 -3.37 9.16 4.45
C SER A 110 -4.06 9.67 3.19
N THR A 111 -5.37 9.47 3.09
CA THR A 111 -6.16 9.99 1.95
C THR A 111 -6.15 11.52 1.92
N GLY A 112 -6.21 12.18 3.08
CA GLY A 112 -6.13 13.64 3.16
C GLY A 112 -4.78 14.17 2.67
N ILE A 113 -3.67 13.57 3.10
CA ILE A 113 -2.33 13.92 2.62
C ILE A 113 -2.22 13.62 1.11
N THR A 114 -2.75 12.48 0.64
CA THR A 114 -2.76 12.15 -0.79
C THR A 114 -3.43 13.22 -1.62
N PHE A 115 -4.59 13.72 -1.21
CA PHE A 115 -5.30 14.78 -1.93
C PHE A 115 -4.45 16.04 -2.04
N ALA A 116 -3.82 16.46 -0.94
CA ALA A 116 -2.95 17.63 -0.92
C ALA A 116 -1.70 17.46 -1.82
N LEU A 117 -1.11 16.26 -1.83
CA LEU A 117 0.09 15.97 -2.62
C LEU A 117 -0.20 15.71 -4.10
N THR A 118 -1.42 15.29 -4.46
CA THR A 118 -1.82 15.05 -5.85
C THR A 118 -1.60 16.28 -6.74
N GLU A 119 -1.76 17.47 -6.19
CA GLU A 119 -1.54 18.73 -6.93
C GLU A 119 -0.06 19.14 -7.01
N LYS A 120 0.79 18.65 -6.11
CA LYS A 120 2.21 18.97 -6.02
C LYS A 120 3.08 17.99 -6.83
N ALA A 121 2.78 16.72 -6.74
CA ALA A 121 3.56 15.64 -7.32
C ALA A 121 3.89 15.81 -8.83
N PRO A 122 2.97 16.32 -9.69
CA PRO A 122 3.29 16.57 -11.10
C PRO A 122 4.40 17.58 -11.32
N GLY A 123 4.39 18.70 -10.57
CA GLY A 123 5.42 19.75 -10.64
C GLY A 123 6.78 19.26 -10.16
N ASP A 124 6.80 18.43 -9.12
CA ASP A 124 8.02 17.88 -8.54
C ASP A 124 8.50 16.60 -9.25
N LYS A 125 7.68 16.03 -10.13
CA LYS A 125 7.95 14.78 -10.86
C LYS A 125 8.26 13.59 -9.94
N ILE A 126 7.50 13.45 -8.85
CA ILE A 126 7.64 12.38 -7.88
C ILE A 126 6.34 11.57 -7.81
N PRO A 127 6.37 10.25 -8.07
CA PRO A 127 5.17 9.42 -7.99
C PRO A 127 4.69 9.25 -6.54
N LEU A 128 3.37 9.11 -6.39
CA LEU A 128 2.68 8.78 -5.15
C LEU A 128 2.13 7.36 -5.25
N ILE A 129 2.52 6.48 -4.35
CA ILE A 129 1.88 5.17 -4.18
C ILE A 129 0.81 5.27 -3.09
N THR A 130 -0.38 4.75 -3.38
CA THR A 130 -1.51 4.78 -2.47
C THR A 130 -2.19 3.41 -2.41
N SER A 131 -1.42 2.37 -2.03
CA SER A 131 -1.87 0.97 -2.04
C SER A 131 -3.12 0.76 -1.19
N GLY A 132 -4.28 0.73 -1.85
CA GLY A 132 -5.57 0.53 -1.20
C GLY A 132 -6.10 1.75 -0.44
N TYR A 133 -5.62 2.96 -0.69
CA TYR A 133 -6.15 4.21 -0.13
C TYR A 133 -6.01 5.37 -1.13
N GLY A 134 -6.39 6.58 -0.72
CA GLY A 134 -6.32 7.77 -1.56
C GLY A 134 -7.56 7.93 -2.45
N ARG A 135 -7.38 8.56 -3.59
CA ARG A 135 -8.44 8.86 -4.56
C ARG A 135 -8.78 7.64 -5.41
N ALA A 136 -10.03 7.24 -5.46
CA ALA A 136 -10.45 6.13 -6.32
C ALA A 136 -10.31 6.46 -7.82
N ASP A 137 -10.57 7.71 -8.21
CA ASP A 137 -10.43 8.17 -9.60
C ASP A 137 -8.98 8.25 -10.08
N SER A 138 -8.00 8.20 -9.18
CA SER A 138 -6.57 8.14 -9.56
C SER A 138 -6.16 6.83 -10.23
N ALA A 139 -7.04 5.85 -10.32
CA ALA A 139 -6.88 4.69 -11.19
C ALA A 139 -6.80 5.08 -12.67
N ASP A 140 -7.39 6.22 -13.09
CA ASP A 140 -7.24 6.75 -14.46
C ASP A 140 -5.88 7.45 -14.63
N GLY A 141 -4.90 6.70 -15.11
CA GLY A 141 -3.55 7.21 -15.38
C GLY A 141 -3.49 8.26 -16.47
N ASN A 142 -4.51 8.38 -17.34
CA ASN A 142 -4.53 9.43 -18.35
C ASN A 142 -4.70 10.83 -17.74
N VAL A 143 -5.26 10.92 -16.54
CA VAL A 143 -5.41 12.19 -15.80
C VAL A 143 -4.39 12.24 -14.66
N PHE A 144 -4.32 11.18 -13.85
CA PHE A 144 -3.50 11.13 -12.64
C PHE A 144 -2.14 10.47 -12.89
N LYS A 145 -1.31 11.11 -13.73
CA LYS A 145 0.00 10.58 -14.16
C LYS A 145 0.93 10.16 -13.01
N TRP A 146 0.75 10.72 -11.82
CA TRP A 146 1.68 10.60 -10.70
C TRP A 146 1.09 9.87 -9.49
N ASN A 147 -0.15 9.38 -9.57
CA ASN A 147 -0.81 8.64 -8.51
C ASN A 147 -0.98 7.16 -8.91
N PHE A 148 -0.60 6.25 -8.01
CA PHE A 148 -0.59 4.80 -8.27
C PHE A 148 -1.26 4.05 -7.13
N PRO A 149 -2.57 3.72 -7.22
CA PRO A 149 -3.27 2.89 -6.23
C PRO A 149 -2.73 1.47 -6.12
N LEU A 150 -2.31 0.87 -7.21
CA LEU A 150 -1.64 -0.43 -7.38
C LEU A 150 -2.37 -1.67 -6.86
N LEU A 151 -3.04 -1.62 -5.73
CA LEU A 151 -3.72 -2.77 -5.10
C LEU A 151 -5.24 -2.59 -5.01
N GLY A 152 -5.80 -1.70 -5.83
CA GLY A 152 -7.21 -1.36 -5.79
C GLY A 152 -7.51 -0.04 -5.07
N THR A 153 -8.78 0.32 -5.08
CA THR A 153 -9.30 1.58 -4.55
C THR A 153 -10.44 1.33 -3.57
N TYR A 154 -10.91 2.37 -2.90
CA TYR A 154 -12.08 2.24 -2.02
C TYR A 154 -13.38 1.91 -2.77
N TRP A 155 -13.46 2.20 -4.07
CA TRP A 155 -14.59 1.77 -4.88
C TRP A 155 -14.56 0.27 -5.14
N VAL A 156 -13.36 -0.31 -5.35
CA VAL A 156 -13.16 -1.77 -5.37
C VAL A 156 -13.60 -2.40 -4.04
N ALA A 157 -13.22 -1.80 -2.92
CA ALA A 157 -13.61 -2.30 -1.60
C ALA A 157 -15.13 -2.29 -1.38
N ALA A 158 -15.77 -1.17 -1.75
CA ALA A 158 -17.22 -1.00 -1.59
C ALA A 158 -18.00 -2.00 -2.44
N ASP A 159 -17.60 -2.19 -3.70
CA ASP A 159 -18.20 -3.14 -4.62
C ASP A 159 -18.10 -4.57 -4.10
N ILE A 160 -16.91 -5.02 -3.73
CA ILE A 160 -16.67 -6.37 -3.21
C ILE A 160 -17.45 -6.62 -1.91
N LEU A 161 -17.59 -5.64 -1.03
CA LEU A 161 -18.41 -5.80 0.19
C LEU A 161 -19.88 -6.03 -0.16
N VAL A 162 -20.43 -5.28 -1.11
CA VAL A 162 -21.83 -5.44 -1.53
C VAL A 162 -22.01 -6.77 -2.27
N GLU A 163 -21.06 -7.16 -3.12
CA GLU A 163 -21.06 -8.49 -3.77
C GLU A 163 -21.04 -9.63 -2.74
N HIS A 164 -20.22 -9.50 -1.72
CA HIS A 164 -20.18 -10.48 -0.63
C HIS A 164 -21.52 -10.60 0.08
N LEU A 165 -22.15 -9.47 0.43
CA LEU A 165 -23.49 -9.51 1.05
C LEU A 165 -24.52 -10.15 0.12
N ALA A 166 -24.51 -9.83 -1.16
CA ALA A 166 -25.39 -10.46 -2.15
C ALA A 166 -25.17 -11.97 -2.18
N LYS A 167 -23.92 -12.43 -2.15
CA LYS A 167 -23.61 -13.87 -2.18
C LYS A 167 -24.13 -14.60 -0.94
N ILE A 168 -23.94 -14.05 0.26
CA ILE A 168 -24.39 -14.70 1.49
C ILE A 168 -25.90 -14.64 1.68
N ASP A 169 -26.58 -13.64 1.14
CA ASP A 169 -28.04 -13.51 1.18
C ASP A 169 -28.74 -14.27 0.03
N GLY A 170 -27.99 -14.81 -0.95
CA GLY A 170 -28.54 -15.65 -2.03
C GLY A 170 -28.85 -14.91 -3.33
N GLY A 171 -28.26 -13.71 -3.54
CA GLY A 171 -28.34 -12.95 -4.79
C GLY A 171 -28.50 -11.44 -4.59
N PHE A 172 -28.18 -10.67 -5.62
CA PHE A 172 -28.30 -9.20 -5.56
C PHE A 172 -29.76 -8.74 -5.36
N ASP A 173 -30.75 -9.51 -5.84
CA ASP A 173 -32.17 -9.25 -5.61
C ASP A 173 -32.55 -9.31 -4.13
N LYS A 174 -31.84 -10.04 -3.31
CA LYS A 174 -32.03 -10.15 -1.87
C LYS A 174 -31.57 -8.94 -1.08
N LEU A 175 -30.77 -8.06 -1.69
CA LEU A 175 -30.37 -6.80 -1.08
C LEU A 175 -31.48 -5.76 -1.07
N LYS A 176 -32.50 -5.90 -1.93
CA LYS A 176 -33.62 -4.96 -2.02
C LYS A 176 -34.35 -4.83 -0.67
N GLY A 177 -34.41 -3.58 -0.18
CA GLY A 177 -35.02 -3.24 1.11
C GLY A 177 -34.16 -3.55 2.34
N LYS A 178 -32.97 -4.16 2.19
CA LYS A 178 -31.99 -4.26 3.28
C LYS A 178 -31.47 -2.89 3.66
N LYS A 179 -31.16 -2.71 4.92
CA LYS A 179 -30.53 -1.51 5.42
C LYS A 179 -29.04 -1.76 5.70
N ILE A 180 -28.18 -1.01 5.03
CA ILE A 180 -26.73 -1.06 5.22
C ILE A 180 -26.28 0.28 5.80
N ALA A 181 -25.64 0.25 6.98
CA ALA A 181 -25.08 1.45 7.59
C ALA A 181 -23.58 1.53 7.30
N LEU A 182 -23.14 2.66 6.76
CA LEU A 182 -21.71 3.01 6.68
C LEU A 182 -21.34 3.84 7.91
N VAL A 183 -20.60 3.25 8.84
CA VAL A 183 -19.95 3.96 9.95
C VAL A 183 -18.57 4.38 9.49
N TYR A 184 -18.34 5.66 9.29
CA TYR A 184 -17.15 6.14 8.63
C TYR A 184 -16.47 7.30 9.34
N HIS A 185 -15.15 7.32 9.27
CA HIS A 185 -14.32 8.42 9.73
C HIS A 185 -14.65 9.68 8.93
N ASP A 186 -15.06 10.76 9.60
CA ASP A 186 -15.45 12.02 8.93
C ASP A 186 -14.22 12.77 8.41
N SER A 187 -13.70 12.27 7.30
CA SER A 187 -12.52 12.79 6.61
C SER A 187 -12.58 12.39 5.13
N PRO A 188 -11.67 12.87 4.28
CA PRO A 188 -11.56 12.39 2.90
C PRO A 188 -11.50 10.86 2.79
N TYR A 189 -10.81 10.20 3.71
CA TYR A 189 -10.73 8.74 3.76
C TYR A 189 -12.10 8.06 3.88
N GLY A 190 -12.86 8.43 4.90
CA GLY A 190 -14.15 7.77 5.18
C GLY A 190 -15.25 8.12 4.16
N LYS A 191 -15.08 9.22 3.43
CA LYS A 191 -16.03 9.69 2.41
C LYS A 191 -15.81 9.05 1.03
N GLU A 192 -14.63 8.51 0.77
CA GLU A 192 -14.29 7.91 -0.53
C GLU A 192 -15.25 6.80 -1.02
N PRO A 193 -15.74 5.86 -0.19
CA PRO A 193 -16.65 4.82 -0.67
C PRO A 193 -18.07 5.31 -0.95
N ILE A 194 -18.45 6.49 -0.47
CA ILE A 194 -19.85 6.96 -0.52
C ILE A 194 -20.42 7.01 -1.94
N PRO A 195 -19.74 7.60 -2.94
CA PRO A 195 -20.29 7.64 -4.31
C PRO A 195 -20.57 6.26 -4.87
N MET A 196 -19.67 5.31 -4.63
CA MET A 196 -19.83 3.92 -5.09
C MET A 196 -20.97 3.22 -4.36
N LEU A 197 -21.07 3.34 -3.04
CA LEU A 197 -22.16 2.75 -2.27
C LEU A 197 -23.53 3.36 -2.63
N GLN A 198 -23.60 4.65 -2.95
CA GLN A 198 -24.81 5.29 -3.43
C GLN A 198 -25.23 4.75 -4.80
N GLU A 199 -24.30 4.50 -5.70
CA GLU A 199 -24.61 3.91 -7.01
C GLU A 199 -25.11 2.46 -6.86
N LEU A 200 -24.42 1.66 -6.05
CA LEU A 200 -24.83 0.29 -5.76
C LEU A 200 -26.19 0.22 -5.03
N SER A 201 -26.46 1.17 -4.13
CA SER A 201 -27.76 1.30 -3.45
C SER A 201 -28.90 1.54 -4.45
N LYS A 202 -28.70 2.43 -5.42
CA LYS A 202 -29.68 2.66 -6.50
C LYS A 202 -29.86 1.42 -7.37
N MET A 203 -28.76 0.75 -7.70
CA MET A 203 -28.77 -0.42 -8.60
C MET A 203 -29.47 -1.63 -7.97
N TYR A 204 -29.20 -1.91 -6.69
CA TYR A 204 -29.66 -3.12 -6.00
C TYR A 204 -30.79 -2.87 -4.99
N GLY A 205 -31.18 -1.61 -4.77
CA GLY A 205 -32.37 -1.23 -3.98
C GLY A 205 -32.22 -1.38 -2.47
N PHE A 206 -30.99 -1.44 -1.93
CA PHE A 206 -30.80 -1.37 -0.48
C PHE A 206 -30.81 0.08 0.03
N GLU A 207 -31.21 0.27 1.29
CA GLU A 207 -31.15 1.57 1.97
C GLU A 207 -29.74 1.79 2.52
N LEU A 208 -29.08 2.89 2.11
CA LEU A 208 -27.77 3.28 2.63
C LEU A 208 -27.90 4.34 3.72
N GLN A 209 -27.53 4.00 4.95
CA GLN A 209 -27.45 4.94 6.07
C GLN A 209 -26.01 5.42 6.27
N LEU A 210 -25.78 6.73 6.21
CA LEU A 210 -24.46 7.33 6.40
C LEU A 210 -24.31 7.83 7.83
N LEU A 211 -23.32 7.31 8.56
CA LEU A 211 -23.07 7.62 9.97
C LEU A 211 -21.61 8.13 10.14
N PRO A 212 -21.38 9.45 10.01
CA PRO A 212 -20.06 10.03 10.21
C PRO A 212 -19.65 9.96 11.68
N VAL A 213 -18.38 9.66 11.90
CA VAL A 213 -17.73 9.68 13.22
C VAL A 213 -16.61 10.70 13.18
N THR A 214 -16.70 11.71 14.04
CA THR A 214 -15.72 12.78 14.12
C THR A 214 -14.35 12.27 14.57
N SER A 215 -13.29 12.73 13.90
CA SER A 215 -11.89 12.41 14.26
C SER A 215 -11.59 12.78 15.73
N PRO A 216 -10.83 11.95 16.46
CA PRO A 216 -10.19 10.71 16.07
C PRO A 216 -11.06 9.45 16.19
N GLY A 217 -12.35 9.58 16.49
CA GLY A 217 -13.28 8.47 16.52
C GLY A 217 -13.46 7.80 17.89
N VAL A 218 -13.12 8.49 18.98
CA VAL A 218 -13.32 7.98 20.36
C VAL A 218 -14.74 8.22 20.87
N GLU A 219 -15.43 9.25 20.36
CA GLU A 219 -16.79 9.60 20.76
C GLU A 219 -17.80 9.03 19.76
N GLN A 220 -18.33 7.84 20.06
CA GLN A 220 -19.24 7.14 19.15
C GLN A 220 -20.60 6.78 19.75
N LYS A 221 -20.87 7.12 21.01
CA LYS A 221 -22.12 6.73 21.69
C LYS A 221 -23.39 7.14 20.92
N SER A 222 -23.43 8.37 20.40
CA SER A 222 -24.59 8.85 19.62
C SER A 222 -24.79 8.06 18.34
N THR A 223 -23.71 7.70 17.64
CA THR A 223 -23.75 6.88 16.43
C THR A 223 -24.32 5.49 16.74
N TRP A 224 -23.87 4.85 17.83
CA TRP A 224 -24.33 3.52 18.20
C TRP A 224 -25.75 3.50 18.78
N LEU A 225 -26.22 4.60 19.38
CA LEU A 225 -27.64 4.78 19.71
C LEU A 225 -28.50 4.86 18.45
N GLN A 226 -28.05 5.58 17.40
CA GLN A 226 -28.76 5.60 16.11
C GLN A 226 -28.80 4.20 15.47
N ILE A 227 -27.70 3.45 15.50
CA ILE A 227 -27.65 2.06 15.02
C ILE A 227 -28.64 1.18 15.78
N ARG A 228 -28.71 1.30 17.11
CA ARG A 228 -29.68 0.58 17.94
C ARG A 228 -31.12 0.89 17.57
N GLN A 229 -31.42 2.14 17.21
CA GLN A 229 -32.76 2.57 16.77
C GLN A 229 -33.09 2.11 15.35
N SER A 230 -32.15 2.30 14.39
CA SER A 230 -32.36 2.03 12.97
C SER A 230 -32.24 0.53 12.63
N ARG A 231 -31.53 -0.25 13.47
CA ARG A 231 -31.30 -1.69 13.32
C ARG A 231 -30.92 -2.10 11.89
N PRO A 232 -29.78 -1.59 11.37
CA PRO A 232 -29.36 -1.98 10.04
C PRO A 232 -29.11 -3.50 9.96
N ASP A 233 -29.35 -4.08 8.78
CA ASP A 233 -29.06 -5.48 8.51
C ASP A 233 -27.56 -5.75 8.53
N TYR A 234 -26.77 -4.79 8.04
CA TYR A 234 -25.31 -4.86 7.99
C TYR A 234 -24.68 -3.51 8.30
N ILE A 235 -23.46 -3.56 8.83
CA ILE A 235 -22.60 -2.38 9.05
C ILE A 235 -21.32 -2.54 8.24
N PHE A 236 -21.00 -1.52 7.45
CA PHE A 236 -19.66 -1.32 6.93
C PHE A 236 -18.91 -0.34 7.83
N LEU A 237 -17.73 -0.76 8.34
CA LEU A 237 -16.88 0.06 9.18
C LEU A 237 -15.72 0.60 8.35
N TRP A 238 -15.72 1.92 8.13
CA TRP A 238 -14.66 2.65 7.44
C TRP A 238 -13.90 3.53 8.41
N GLY A 239 -13.25 2.88 9.38
CA GLY A 239 -12.53 3.50 10.48
C GLY A 239 -11.03 3.30 10.39
N TRP A 240 -10.29 4.00 11.24
CA TRP A 240 -8.85 3.93 11.34
C TRP A 240 -8.38 4.24 12.76
N GLY A 241 -7.29 3.59 13.21
CA GLY A 241 -6.74 3.79 14.54
C GLY A 241 -7.72 3.45 15.64
N VAL A 242 -7.75 4.27 16.68
CA VAL A 242 -8.62 4.07 17.85
C VAL A 242 -10.12 4.01 17.54
N MET A 243 -10.55 4.54 16.39
CA MET A 243 -11.94 4.48 15.97
C MET A 243 -12.42 3.02 15.81
N ASN A 244 -11.56 2.12 15.31
CA ASN A 244 -11.94 0.73 15.02
C ASN A 244 -12.26 -0.04 16.31
N SER A 245 -11.35 -0.06 17.26
CA SER A 245 -11.56 -0.74 18.55
C SER A 245 -12.71 -0.11 19.33
N THR A 246 -12.88 1.22 19.28
CA THR A 246 -14.01 1.91 19.90
C THR A 246 -15.34 1.48 19.25
N ALA A 247 -15.43 1.41 17.92
CA ALA A 247 -16.63 0.95 17.23
C ALA A 247 -17.02 -0.47 17.66
N LEU A 248 -16.05 -1.37 17.77
CA LEU A 248 -16.31 -2.74 18.21
C LEU A 248 -16.76 -2.81 19.69
N LYS A 249 -16.16 -1.99 20.57
CA LYS A 249 -16.59 -1.90 21.99
C LYS A 249 -18.02 -1.36 22.12
N GLU A 250 -18.38 -0.34 21.35
CA GLU A 250 -19.72 0.21 21.31
C GLU A 250 -20.73 -0.79 20.71
N ALA A 251 -20.33 -1.56 19.69
CA ALA A 251 -21.14 -2.65 19.16
C ALA A 251 -21.45 -3.71 20.20
N VAL A 252 -20.46 -4.06 21.06
CA VAL A 252 -20.69 -4.97 22.21
C VAL A 252 -21.67 -4.33 23.18
N ALA A 253 -21.47 -3.06 23.56
CA ALA A 253 -22.30 -2.37 24.54
C ALA A 253 -23.76 -2.20 24.10
N THR A 254 -24.00 -2.06 22.78
CA THR A 254 -25.35 -1.93 22.21
C THR A 254 -25.98 -3.25 21.79
N GLY A 255 -25.24 -4.36 21.90
CA GLY A 255 -25.71 -5.69 21.52
C GLY A 255 -25.82 -5.91 20.01
N TYR A 256 -25.12 -5.12 19.19
CA TYR A 256 -25.12 -5.33 17.75
C TYR A 256 -24.27 -6.56 17.36
N PRO A 257 -24.74 -7.48 16.50
CA PRO A 257 -24.01 -8.71 16.15
C PRO A 257 -22.74 -8.44 15.40
N ARG A 258 -21.60 -9.05 15.80
CA ARG A 258 -20.30 -8.87 15.14
C ARG A 258 -20.28 -9.51 13.75
N ASP A 259 -20.97 -10.62 13.55
CA ASP A 259 -21.12 -11.33 12.28
C ASP A 259 -21.90 -10.56 11.20
N LYS A 260 -22.45 -9.40 11.55
CA LYS A 260 -23.08 -8.44 10.61
C LYS A 260 -22.24 -7.18 10.39
N MET A 261 -21.00 -7.17 10.88
CA MET A 261 -20.08 -6.05 10.73
C MET A 261 -18.92 -6.42 9.81
N TYR A 262 -18.67 -5.56 8.82
CA TYR A 262 -17.62 -5.73 7.82
C TYR A 262 -16.74 -4.50 7.77
N GLY A 263 -15.48 -4.61 8.20
CA GLY A 263 -14.50 -3.56 8.07
C GLY A 263 -13.93 -3.48 6.65
N VAL A 264 -13.63 -2.29 6.18
CA VAL A 264 -12.69 -2.14 5.08
C VAL A 264 -11.33 -2.72 5.48
N TRP A 265 -10.46 -3.00 4.54
CA TRP A 265 -9.14 -3.57 4.82
C TRP A 265 -8.25 -2.76 5.79
N TRP A 266 -8.61 -1.50 6.13
CA TRP A 266 -7.95 -0.69 7.15
C TRP A 266 -8.61 -0.82 8.55
N ALA A 267 -9.70 -1.56 8.64
CA ALA A 267 -10.41 -1.87 9.87
C ALA A 267 -10.48 -3.39 10.10
N GLY A 268 -9.39 -4.10 9.81
CA GLY A 268 -9.30 -5.55 9.88
C GLY A 268 -7.90 -6.04 10.26
N ALA A 269 -7.35 -5.50 11.35
CA ALA A 269 -6.04 -5.85 11.84
C ALA A 269 -6.08 -6.17 13.36
N GLU A 270 -4.99 -6.72 13.86
CA GLU A 270 -4.86 -7.14 15.26
C GLU A 270 -5.11 -6.00 16.27
N PRO A 271 -4.61 -4.75 16.06
CA PRO A 271 -4.89 -3.64 16.98
C PRO A 271 -6.37 -3.29 17.10
N ASP A 272 -7.15 -3.56 16.06
CA ASP A 272 -8.58 -3.20 16.03
C ASP A 272 -9.42 -4.09 16.96
N VAL A 273 -9.00 -5.35 17.16
CA VAL A 273 -9.78 -6.41 17.82
C VAL A 273 -9.21 -6.84 19.16
N LYS A 274 -7.90 -6.69 19.37
CA LYS A 274 -7.17 -7.25 20.51
C LYS A 274 -7.70 -6.75 21.85
N ASP A 275 -7.97 -5.45 21.97
CA ASP A 275 -8.46 -4.82 23.20
C ASP A 275 -9.97 -5.00 23.42
N VAL A 276 -10.67 -5.58 22.47
CA VAL A 276 -12.11 -5.90 22.55
C VAL A 276 -12.31 -7.32 23.09
N GLY A 277 -11.28 -8.17 22.99
CA GLY A 277 -11.30 -9.55 23.45
C GLY A 277 -12.38 -10.37 22.74
N ASP A 278 -13.07 -11.23 23.49
CA ASP A 278 -14.13 -12.10 22.98
C ASP A 278 -15.29 -11.33 22.32
N GLY A 279 -15.45 -10.06 22.68
CA GLY A 279 -16.47 -9.20 22.10
C GLY A 279 -16.26 -8.92 20.60
N ALA A 280 -15.05 -9.10 20.07
CA ALA A 280 -14.75 -8.95 18.66
C ALA A 280 -14.94 -10.24 17.84
N LYS A 281 -15.15 -11.38 18.48
CA LYS A 281 -15.30 -12.66 17.78
C LYS A 281 -16.46 -12.62 16.81
N GLY A 282 -16.20 -13.09 15.57
CA GLY A 282 -17.16 -13.08 14.48
C GLY A 282 -17.13 -11.80 13.62
N TYR A 283 -16.36 -10.77 14.00
CA TYR A 283 -16.19 -9.57 13.20
C TYR A 283 -15.46 -9.91 11.89
N HIS A 284 -15.98 -9.37 10.77
CA HIS A 284 -15.43 -9.55 9.44
C HIS A 284 -14.71 -8.31 8.95
N ALA A 285 -13.73 -8.50 8.06
CA ALA A 285 -13.10 -7.41 7.35
C ALA A 285 -12.65 -7.86 5.96
N LEU A 286 -12.50 -6.91 5.05
CA LEU A 286 -11.79 -7.16 3.79
C LEU A 286 -10.31 -7.40 4.05
N ALA A 287 -9.76 -8.37 3.34
CA ALA A 287 -8.33 -8.53 3.14
C ALA A 287 -8.03 -8.20 1.67
N MET A 288 -7.30 -7.12 1.44
CA MET A 288 -7.03 -6.59 0.10
C MET A 288 -6.25 -7.59 -0.77
N GLN A 289 -5.09 -8.04 -0.32
CA GLN A 289 -4.26 -9.03 -1.01
C GLN A 289 -3.85 -10.14 -0.04
N HIS A 290 -3.57 -9.78 1.19
CA HIS A 290 -3.00 -10.62 2.24
C HIS A 290 -3.78 -10.46 3.55
N GLY A 291 -3.58 -11.40 4.45
CA GLY A 291 -3.95 -11.29 5.86
C GLY A 291 -2.72 -11.17 6.75
N ALA A 292 -2.77 -11.82 7.91
CA ALA A 292 -1.57 -12.12 8.68
C ALA A 292 -0.82 -13.29 8.00
N GLU A 293 0.47 -13.12 7.77
CA GLU A 293 1.31 -14.04 6.99
C GLU A 293 2.62 -14.38 7.75
N PRO A 294 2.53 -14.96 8.96
CA PRO A 294 3.72 -15.26 9.76
C PRO A 294 4.61 -16.33 9.10
N ASP A 295 4.02 -17.18 8.27
CA ASP A 295 4.70 -18.30 7.62
C ASP A 295 5.20 -17.99 6.20
N ALA A 296 4.93 -16.81 5.66
CA ALA A 296 5.41 -16.40 4.35
C ALA A 296 6.94 -16.43 4.27
N ALA A 297 7.48 -16.77 3.10
CA ALA A 297 8.93 -16.85 2.92
C ALA A 297 9.62 -15.51 3.20
N VAL A 298 9.02 -14.38 2.77
CA VAL A 298 9.53 -13.03 3.06
C VAL A 298 9.55 -12.74 4.55
N THR A 299 8.52 -13.17 5.30
CA THR A 299 8.42 -12.99 6.76
C THR A 299 9.55 -13.75 7.46
N LYS A 300 9.75 -15.02 7.11
CA LYS A 300 10.86 -15.85 7.64
C LYS A 300 12.22 -15.26 7.31
N GLU A 301 12.38 -14.70 6.11
CA GLU A 301 13.64 -14.06 5.72
C GLU A 301 13.90 -12.77 6.52
N ILE A 302 12.88 -11.94 6.75
CA ILE A 302 12.98 -10.75 7.62
C ILE A 302 13.41 -11.18 9.03
N LEU A 303 12.77 -12.19 9.61
CA LEU A 303 13.14 -12.70 10.94
C LEU A 303 14.62 -13.13 10.98
N ALA A 304 15.05 -13.94 10.01
CA ALA A 304 16.42 -14.48 9.97
C ALA A 304 17.49 -13.41 9.66
N LYS A 305 17.20 -12.49 8.74
CA LYS A 305 18.21 -11.51 8.30
C LYS A 305 18.26 -10.25 9.15
N LEU A 306 17.16 -9.88 9.81
CA LEU A 306 17.09 -8.64 10.60
C LEU A 306 16.91 -8.94 12.10
N TYR A 307 15.84 -9.64 12.50
CA TYR A 307 15.53 -9.81 13.92
C TYR A 307 16.53 -10.70 14.66
N ASP A 308 16.98 -11.80 14.06
CA ASP A 308 17.99 -12.66 14.64
C ASP A 308 19.36 -11.97 14.78
N LYS A 309 19.53 -10.81 14.12
CA LYS A 309 20.73 -9.95 14.21
C LYS A 309 20.52 -8.69 15.03
N GLY A 310 19.37 -8.51 15.69
CA GLY A 310 19.05 -7.31 16.45
C GLY A 310 18.84 -6.05 15.60
N GLN A 311 18.48 -6.20 14.31
CA GLN A 311 18.31 -5.09 13.36
C GLN A 311 16.82 -4.85 12.98
N GLY A 312 15.88 -5.59 13.55
CA GLY A 312 14.44 -5.37 13.35
C GLY A 312 14.00 -4.01 13.88
N THR A 313 12.97 -3.43 13.25
CA THR A 313 12.50 -2.08 13.60
C THR A 313 11.52 -2.09 14.77
N GLY A 314 10.62 -3.05 14.83
CA GLY A 314 9.58 -3.15 15.86
C GLY A 314 9.68 -4.42 16.71
N PRO A 315 8.65 -4.70 17.51
CA PRO A 315 8.56 -5.94 18.28
C PRO A 315 8.49 -7.17 17.35
N ARG A 316 9.26 -8.21 17.71
CA ARG A 316 9.34 -9.44 16.91
C ARG A 316 7.99 -10.12 16.68
N GLU A 317 7.11 -10.07 17.66
CA GLU A 317 5.77 -10.66 17.63
C GLU A 317 4.80 -9.98 16.65
N GLN A 318 5.12 -8.79 16.17
CA GLN A 318 4.34 -8.09 15.14
C GLN A 318 4.69 -8.54 13.72
N VAL A 319 5.84 -9.20 13.53
CA VAL A 319 6.30 -9.63 12.21
C VAL A 319 5.34 -10.67 11.64
N GLY A 320 4.78 -10.36 10.48
CA GLY A 320 3.77 -11.20 9.84
C GLY A 320 2.32 -10.87 10.19
N GLN A 321 2.05 -9.93 11.11
CA GLN A 321 0.69 -9.42 11.36
C GLN A 321 0.18 -8.59 10.17
N VAL A 322 -1.13 -8.37 10.11
CA VAL A 322 -1.80 -7.75 8.94
C VAL A 322 -1.15 -6.42 8.54
N LEU A 323 -1.02 -5.47 9.46
CA LEU A 323 -0.50 -4.13 9.13
C LEU A 323 1.01 -4.12 8.88
N TYR A 324 1.76 -4.97 9.57
CA TYR A 324 3.18 -5.16 9.28
C TYR A 324 3.37 -5.64 7.83
N MET A 325 2.61 -6.65 7.41
CA MET A 325 2.65 -7.16 6.04
C MET A 325 2.21 -6.12 5.00
N ARG A 326 1.28 -5.23 5.34
CA ARG A 326 0.95 -4.09 4.46
C ARG A 326 2.11 -3.16 4.25
N GLY A 327 2.86 -2.86 5.31
CA GLY A 327 4.08 -2.08 5.21
C GLY A 327 5.12 -2.77 4.32
N VAL A 328 5.35 -4.06 4.52
CA VAL A 328 6.25 -4.90 3.70
C VAL A 328 5.86 -4.85 2.23
N ILE A 329 4.59 -5.05 1.91
CA ILE A 329 4.09 -5.05 0.53
C ILE A 329 4.16 -3.65 -0.09
N ALA A 330 3.83 -2.62 0.66
CA ALA A 330 3.91 -1.24 0.19
C ALA A 330 5.35 -0.84 -0.18
N ALA A 331 6.33 -1.21 0.65
CA ALA A 331 7.74 -1.01 0.33
C ALA A 331 8.19 -1.86 -0.86
N MET A 332 7.75 -3.12 -0.94
CA MET A 332 8.05 -4.00 -2.07
C MET A 332 7.59 -3.40 -3.39
N LEU A 333 6.37 -2.88 -3.46
CA LEU A 333 5.85 -2.24 -4.67
C LEU A 333 6.71 -1.05 -5.09
N GLY A 334 7.14 -0.21 -4.13
CA GLY A 334 8.05 0.90 -4.40
C GLY A 334 9.38 0.44 -4.99
N VAL A 335 9.97 -0.60 -4.41
CA VAL A 335 11.23 -1.21 -4.86
C VAL A 335 11.10 -1.82 -6.25
N GLU A 336 10.01 -2.52 -6.53
CA GLU A 336 9.80 -3.15 -7.84
C GLU A 336 9.53 -2.13 -8.95
N GLY A 337 8.90 -0.99 -8.64
CA GLY A 337 8.83 0.16 -9.56
C GLY A 337 10.21 0.67 -9.97
N VAL A 338 11.12 0.81 -8.99
CA VAL A 338 12.53 1.17 -9.27
C VAL A 338 13.23 0.10 -10.10
N ARG A 339 13.08 -1.17 -9.72
CA ARG A 339 13.68 -2.30 -10.44
C ARG A 339 13.22 -2.34 -11.89
N ARG A 340 11.93 -2.10 -12.13
CA ARG A 340 11.36 -2.02 -13.46
C ARG A 340 11.92 -0.84 -14.26
N ALA A 341 12.09 0.33 -13.63
CA ALA A 341 12.75 1.47 -14.25
C ALA A 341 14.20 1.15 -14.63
N GLN A 342 14.94 0.47 -13.75
CA GLN A 342 16.33 0.08 -14.03
C GLN A 342 16.45 -0.92 -15.19
N GLU A 343 15.44 -1.75 -15.46
CA GLU A 343 15.44 -2.62 -16.65
C GLU A 343 15.50 -1.81 -17.95
N ARG A 344 14.87 -0.63 -17.97
CA ARG A 344 14.87 0.27 -19.15
C ARG A 344 16.07 1.21 -19.16
N TYR A 345 16.34 1.88 -18.04
CA TYR A 345 17.27 3.02 -17.98
C TYR A 345 18.67 2.64 -17.52
N GLY A 346 18.88 1.40 -17.12
CA GLY A 346 20.18 0.82 -16.76
C GLY A 346 20.23 0.26 -15.35
N LYS A 347 20.56 -1.03 -15.24
CA LYS A 347 20.79 -1.70 -13.96
C LYS A 347 21.96 -1.07 -13.22
N GLY A 348 21.89 -1.05 -11.89
CA GLY A 348 22.93 -0.46 -11.04
C GLY A 348 22.93 1.07 -10.99
N LYS A 349 21.93 1.75 -11.57
CA LYS A 349 21.78 3.19 -11.52
C LYS A 349 20.68 3.62 -10.58
N VAL A 350 20.86 4.76 -9.92
CA VAL A 350 19.80 5.46 -9.20
C VAL A 350 18.81 6.04 -10.21
N MET A 351 17.52 5.86 -9.95
CA MET A 351 16.44 6.33 -10.83
C MET A 351 15.85 7.64 -10.31
N THR A 352 15.56 8.55 -11.25
CA THR A 352 14.77 9.76 -10.95
C THR A 352 13.30 9.41 -10.75
N GLY A 353 12.52 10.31 -10.11
CA GLY A 353 11.08 10.11 -9.94
C GLY A 353 10.33 9.90 -11.26
N GLU A 354 10.74 10.59 -12.33
CA GLU A 354 10.16 10.43 -13.66
C GLU A 354 10.44 9.03 -14.27
N GLN A 355 11.64 8.51 -14.07
CA GLN A 355 11.97 7.14 -14.47
C GLN A 355 11.22 6.10 -13.64
N VAL A 356 11.07 6.36 -12.34
CA VAL A 356 10.30 5.49 -11.43
C VAL A 356 8.82 5.51 -11.78
N ARG A 357 8.25 6.67 -12.19
CA ARG A 357 6.89 6.75 -12.74
C ARG A 357 6.71 5.80 -13.91
N TRP A 358 7.64 5.83 -14.88
CA TRP A 358 7.62 4.87 -15.99
C TRP A 358 7.64 3.41 -15.48
N GLY A 359 8.44 3.13 -14.46
CA GLY A 359 8.50 1.81 -13.83
C GLY A 359 7.15 1.37 -13.27
N PHE A 360 6.43 2.28 -12.61
CA PHE A 360 5.07 1.98 -12.12
C PHE A 360 4.05 1.85 -13.23
N GLU A 361 4.12 2.65 -14.30
CA GLU A 361 3.22 2.51 -15.45
C GLU A 361 3.45 1.22 -16.27
N ASN A 362 4.55 0.53 -16.03
CA ASN A 362 4.91 -0.72 -16.69
C ASN A 362 5.16 -1.85 -15.69
N LEU A 363 4.61 -1.75 -14.50
CA LEU A 363 4.74 -2.76 -13.47
C LEU A 363 4.02 -4.04 -13.91
N ALA A 364 4.72 -5.18 -13.83
CA ALA A 364 4.18 -6.49 -14.10
C ALA A 364 4.80 -7.49 -13.11
N LEU A 365 4.09 -7.67 -12.00
CA LEU A 365 4.42 -8.64 -10.96
C LEU A 365 3.55 -9.89 -11.18
N ASP A 366 4.04 -10.79 -12.00
CA ASP A 366 3.41 -12.10 -12.18
C ASP A 366 3.69 -13.04 -10.98
N GLN A 367 3.03 -14.18 -10.95
CA GLN A 367 3.18 -15.13 -9.84
C GLN A 367 4.64 -15.58 -9.65
N LYS A 368 5.37 -15.81 -10.74
CA LYS A 368 6.78 -16.23 -10.68
C LYS A 368 7.68 -15.19 -10.02
N LYS A 369 7.47 -13.91 -10.33
CA LYS A 369 8.19 -12.81 -9.67
C LYS A 369 7.83 -12.72 -8.19
N LEU A 370 6.53 -12.78 -7.86
CA LEU A 370 6.07 -12.78 -6.48
C LEU A 370 6.64 -13.94 -5.66
N ASP A 371 6.66 -15.13 -6.23
CA ASP A 371 7.26 -16.31 -5.59
C ASP A 371 8.77 -16.10 -5.34
N GLY A 372 9.49 -15.58 -6.33
CA GLY A 372 10.91 -15.26 -6.22
C GLY A 372 11.24 -14.17 -5.19
N LEU A 373 10.31 -13.26 -4.91
CA LEU A 373 10.43 -12.23 -3.89
C LEU A 373 10.04 -12.71 -2.48
N GLY A 374 9.47 -13.92 -2.37
CA GLY A 374 9.01 -14.51 -1.11
C GLY A 374 7.54 -14.27 -0.79
N PHE A 375 6.74 -13.82 -1.77
CA PHE A 375 5.31 -13.55 -1.63
C PHE A 375 4.41 -14.64 -2.22
N ALA A 376 4.92 -15.86 -2.35
CA ALA A 376 4.14 -17.02 -2.77
C ALA A 376 2.88 -17.17 -1.89
N LYS A 377 1.71 -17.29 -2.52
CA LYS A 377 0.40 -17.42 -1.85
C LYS A 377 -0.02 -16.21 -1.00
N VAL A 378 0.83 -15.19 -0.87
CA VAL A 378 0.54 -13.94 -0.13
C VAL A 378 -0.26 -12.99 -1.01
N MET A 379 0.13 -12.83 -2.26
CA MET A 379 -0.45 -11.85 -3.19
C MET A 379 -0.87 -12.49 -4.50
N ARG A 380 -1.88 -11.91 -5.13
CA ARG A 380 -2.19 -12.12 -6.54
C ARG A 380 -1.30 -11.24 -7.43
N PRO A 381 -1.12 -11.62 -8.70
CA PRO A 381 -0.42 -10.77 -9.66
C PRO A 381 -0.95 -9.33 -9.72
N VAL A 382 -0.03 -8.39 -9.93
CA VAL A 382 -0.32 -6.96 -10.05
C VAL A 382 0.29 -6.45 -11.34
N SER A 383 -0.49 -5.77 -12.17
CA SER A 383 -0.02 -5.12 -13.38
C SER A 383 -0.67 -3.77 -13.58
N THR A 384 0.06 -2.83 -14.14
CA THR A 384 -0.39 -1.50 -14.46
C THR A 384 -0.04 -1.14 -15.89
N SER A 385 -0.66 -0.09 -16.36
CA SER A 385 -0.33 0.55 -17.63
C SER A 385 -0.34 2.06 -17.47
N CYS A 386 0.12 2.78 -18.48
CA CYS A 386 0.02 4.24 -18.52
C CYS A 386 -1.42 4.76 -18.36
N ALA A 387 -2.41 4.01 -18.83
CA ALA A 387 -3.82 4.39 -18.76
C ALA A 387 -4.54 3.88 -17.50
N ASP A 388 -4.08 2.77 -16.93
CA ASP A 388 -4.70 2.10 -15.78
C ASP A 388 -3.68 1.88 -14.68
N HIS A 389 -3.81 2.64 -13.59
CA HIS A 389 -2.95 2.60 -12.43
C HIS A 389 -3.53 1.77 -11.26
N MET A 390 -4.70 1.15 -11.43
CA MET A 390 -5.39 0.42 -10.37
C MET A 390 -4.62 -0.83 -9.92
N GLY A 391 -3.97 -1.51 -10.85
CA GLY A 391 -3.08 -2.65 -10.62
C GLY A 391 -3.79 -3.93 -10.23
N SER A 392 -4.74 -3.90 -9.31
CA SER A 392 -5.51 -5.05 -8.85
C SER A 392 -6.92 -4.63 -8.44
N ALA A 393 -7.89 -5.54 -8.62
CA ALA A 393 -9.28 -5.34 -8.20
C ALA A 393 -9.80 -6.55 -7.41
N TRP A 394 -8.91 -7.23 -6.67
CA TRP A 394 -9.23 -8.45 -5.94
C TRP A 394 -9.15 -8.25 -4.43
N ALA A 395 -10.12 -8.81 -3.71
CA ALA A 395 -10.09 -8.92 -2.26
C ALA A 395 -10.86 -10.16 -1.80
N ARG A 396 -10.77 -10.49 -0.52
CA ARG A 396 -11.52 -11.57 0.11
C ARG A 396 -11.90 -11.20 1.53
N ILE A 397 -12.81 -11.94 2.14
CA ILE A 397 -13.23 -11.70 3.52
C ILE A 397 -12.37 -12.52 4.48
N GLN A 398 -11.98 -11.90 5.56
CA GLN A 398 -11.41 -12.53 6.74
C GLN A 398 -12.32 -12.31 7.95
N THR A 399 -12.28 -13.24 8.90
CA THR A 399 -13.08 -13.22 10.13
C THR A 399 -12.18 -13.42 11.34
N TRP A 400 -12.40 -12.62 12.37
CA TRP A 400 -11.71 -12.78 13.65
C TRP A 400 -12.36 -13.90 14.46
N ASP A 401 -11.59 -14.94 14.82
CA ASP A 401 -12.09 -16.08 15.58
C ASP A 401 -11.97 -15.92 17.12
N GLY A 402 -11.44 -14.77 17.55
CA GLY A 402 -11.10 -14.48 18.96
C GLY A 402 -9.60 -14.50 19.23
N THR A 403 -8.80 -15.10 18.34
CA THR A 403 -7.35 -15.23 18.48
C THR A 403 -6.55 -14.80 17.25
N LYS A 404 -7.10 -15.06 16.06
CA LYS A 404 -6.45 -14.75 14.79
C LYS A 404 -7.48 -14.45 13.68
N TRP A 405 -7.01 -13.80 12.65
CA TRP A 405 -7.74 -13.62 11.41
C TRP A 405 -7.66 -14.87 10.54
N ASN A 406 -8.81 -15.32 10.02
CA ASN A 406 -8.92 -16.45 9.10
C ASN A 406 -9.65 -16.01 7.85
N PHE A 407 -9.20 -16.41 6.68
CA PHE A 407 -9.95 -16.20 5.44
C PHE A 407 -11.20 -17.08 5.44
N THR A 408 -12.35 -16.45 5.23
CA THR A 408 -13.68 -17.10 5.27
C THR A 408 -14.44 -17.01 3.96
N SER A 409 -13.85 -16.40 2.93
CA SER A 409 -14.37 -16.43 1.58
C SER A 409 -13.31 -16.79 0.55
N ASP A 410 -13.75 -17.19 -0.64
CA ASP A 410 -12.95 -17.17 -1.84
C ASP A 410 -12.61 -15.72 -2.24
N TRP A 411 -11.80 -15.56 -3.28
CA TRP A 411 -11.52 -14.29 -3.88
C TRP A 411 -12.73 -13.73 -4.61
N TYR A 412 -12.96 -12.43 -4.41
CA TYR A 412 -13.87 -11.60 -5.21
C TYR A 412 -13.04 -10.72 -6.14
N GLN A 413 -13.56 -10.53 -7.34
CA GLN A 413 -13.07 -9.52 -8.28
C GLN A 413 -14.13 -8.46 -8.42
N ALA A 414 -13.78 -7.21 -8.13
CA ALA A 414 -14.73 -6.10 -8.27
C ALA A 414 -15.22 -5.95 -9.72
N ASP A 415 -16.47 -5.50 -9.87
CA ASP A 415 -17.07 -5.28 -11.18
C ASP A 415 -16.50 -4.04 -11.86
N GLU A 416 -15.50 -4.27 -12.70
CA GLU A 416 -14.87 -3.19 -13.46
C GLU A 416 -15.83 -2.50 -14.44
N SER A 417 -16.95 -3.16 -14.84
CA SER A 417 -17.94 -2.53 -15.71
C SER A 417 -18.73 -1.42 -15.02
N ILE A 418 -18.79 -1.44 -13.69
CA ILE A 418 -19.35 -0.36 -12.85
C ILE A 418 -18.26 0.65 -12.49
N ILE A 419 -17.10 0.17 -12.04
CA ILE A 419 -16.03 1.02 -11.49
C ILE A 419 -15.38 1.89 -12.56
N LYS A 420 -15.00 1.34 -13.72
CA LYS A 420 -14.27 2.07 -14.76
C LYS A 420 -15.02 3.28 -15.31
N PRO A 421 -16.33 3.22 -15.63
CA PRO A 421 -17.10 4.39 -16.02
C PRO A 421 -17.15 5.48 -14.93
N MET A 422 -17.29 5.09 -13.65
CA MET A 422 -17.30 6.03 -12.54
C MET A 422 -15.93 6.70 -12.37
N VAL A 423 -14.85 5.92 -12.43
CA VAL A 423 -13.46 6.43 -12.41
C VAL A 423 -13.25 7.44 -13.52
N LYS A 424 -13.64 7.10 -14.75
CA LYS A 424 -13.51 8.00 -15.90
C LYS A 424 -14.29 9.29 -15.69
N THR A 425 -15.55 9.22 -15.26
CA THR A 425 -16.40 10.40 -15.03
C THR A 425 -15.80 11.33 -13.96
N SER A 426 -15.32 10.77 -12.85
CA SER A 426 -14.70 11.55 -11.79
C SER A 426 -13.36 12.16 -12.23
N ALA A 427 -12.54 11.39 -12.95
CA ALA A 427 -11.27 11.87 -13.48
C ALA A 427 -11.47 12.99 -14.53
N ASP A 428 -12.46 12.87 -15.42
CA ASP A 428 -12.80 13.89 -16.40
C ASP A 428 -13.24 15.20 -15.72
N LYS A 429 -14.05 15.09 -14.67
CA LYS A 429 -14.46 16.25 -13.86
C LYS A 429 -13.25 16.93 -13.24
N TYR A 430 -12.36 16.17 -12.60
CA TYR A 430 -11.14 16.70 -12.01
C TYR A 430 -10.23 17.35 -13.05
N ALA A 431 -10.05 16.70 -14.20
CA ALA A 431 -9.25 17.23 -15.30
C ALA A 431 -9.80 18.57 -15.80
N HIS A 432 -11.13 18.70 -15.94
CA HIS A 432 -11.78 19.94 -16.34
C HIS A 432 -11.57 21.04 -15.27
N GLU A 433 -11.80 20.74 -13.98
CA GLU A 433 -11.64 21.70 -12.89
C GLU A 433 -10.19 22.20 -12.75
N LYS A 434 -9.21 21.30 -12.95
CA LYS A 434 -7.77 21.60 -12.81
C LYS A 434 -7.11 21.98 -14.13
N LYS A 435 -7.82 22.01 -15.25
CA LYS A 435 -7.31 22.28 -16.60
C LYS A 435 -6.17 21.33 -16.99
N ILE A 436 -6.34 20.05 -16.67
CA ILE A 436 -5.40 18.98 -17.00
C ILE A 436 -5.81 18.38 -18.36
N GLU A 437 -4.89 18.35 -19.30
CA GLU A 437 -5.08 17.64 -20.57
C GLU A 437 -4.91 16.13 -20.34
N ARG A 438 -5.89 15.34 -20.78
CA ARG A 438 -5.82 13.87 -20.72
C ARG A 438 -4.74 13.36 -21.66
N ARG A 439 -3.97 12.40 -21.20
CA ARG A 439 -3.04 11.67 -22.07
C ARG A 439 -3.79 10.88 -23.14
N THR A 440 -3.20 10.82 -24.31
CA THR A 440 -3.57 9.95 -25.41
C THR A 440 -2.71 8.68 -25.41
N PRO A 441 -3.08 7.63 -26.17
CA PRO A 441 -2.21 6.46 -26.31
C PRO A 441 -0.80 6.78 -26.81
N ALA A 442 -0.63 7.85 -27.60
CA ALA A 442 0.68 8.31 -28.07
C ALA A 442 1.57 8.80 -26.93
N ASP A 443 1.00 9.48 -25.94
CA ASP A 443 1.72 9.97 -24.74
C ASP A 443 2.20 8.83 -23.83
N CYS A 444 1.70 7.63 -24.02
CA CYS A 444 2.04 6.44 -23.26
C CYS A 444 3.18 5.62 -23.88
N GLN A 445 3.65 5.98 -25.07
CA GLN A 445 4.72 5.26 -25.79
C GLN A 445 6.12 5.79 -25.47
N THR A 446 6.23 6.90 -24.77
CA THR A 446 7.48 7.54 -24.37
C THR A 446 7.94 7.08 -23.01
#